data_4619f1879279ecdd7f9be8f548ef8b81
#
_entry.id   4619f1879279ecdd7f9be8f548ef8b81
#
_cell.length_a   1.000
_cell.length_b   1.000
_cell.length_c   1.000
_cell.angle_alpha   90.00
_cell.angle_beta   90.00
_cell.angle_gamma   90.00
#
_symmetry.space_group_name_H-M   'P 1'
#
loop_
_entity.id
_entity.type
_entity.pdbx_description
1 polymer ?
#
loop_
_entity_poly.entity_id
_entity_poly.type
_entity_poly.pdbx_seq_one_letter_code
_entity_poly.pdbx_strand_id
1 'polypeptide(L)'
;MNIKRVLNEHLKWLRSEEKGSRACLRGANLRRADLRGACLRGANLHEADLHGAYLPSYKICPEKGSFRAFKALSEGLVIEIEVPSSAKRTNSLIGRKCRASKIKCITGPSKKNKCLGWLPKAGVYYYKGAIVKADSFDDDIRVECVHGIHFFITREEAEWWANR
;
A
#
# COMPACT_ATOMS: atom_id res chain seq x y z
N MET A 1 -14.06 14.99 18.97
CA MET A 1 -14.09 13.52 18.78
C MET A 1 -13.19 12.85 19.81
N ASN A 2 -13.66 11.80 20.48
CA ASN A 2 -12.81 11.03 21.39
C ASN A 2 -12.05 9.94 20.61
N ILE A 3 -10.82 10.26 20.19
CA ILE A 3 -9.99 9.37 19.35
C ILE A 3 -9.67 8.04 20.07
N LYS A 4 -9.43 8.05 21.39
CA LYS A 4 -9.13 6.83 22.16
C LYS A 4 -10.28 5.82 22.09
N ARG A 5 -11.52 6.30 22.19
CA ARG A 5 -12.71 5.45 22.07
C ARG A 5 -12.81 4.87 20.66
N VAL A 6 -12.66 5.70 19.62
CA VAL A 6 -12.71 5.25 18.21
C VAL A 6 -11.66 4.16 17.94
N LEU A 7 -10.43 4.35 18.43
CA LEU A 7 -9.35 3.37 18.24
C LEU A 7 -9.60 2.06 19.01
N ASN A 8 -10.20 2.13 20.20
CA ASN A 8 -10.54 0.95 20.97
C ASN A 8 -11.66 0.14 20.29
N GLU A 9 -12.71 0.80 19.80
CA GLU A 9 -13.78 0.15 19.04
C GLU A 9 -13.26 -0.45 17.73
N HIS A 10 -12.32 0.21 17.07
CA HIS A 10 -11.64 -0.31 15.88
C HIS A 10 -10.80 -1.56 16.17
N LEU A 11 -10.08 -1.57 17.29
CA LEU A 11 -9.32 -2.75 17.70
C LEU A 11 -10.24 -3.96 17.94
N LYS A 12 -11.40 -3.75 18.57
CA LYS A 12 -12.44 -4.79 18.71
C LYS A 12 -12.93 -5.28 17.35
N TRP A 13 -13.20 -4.35 16.42
CA TRP A 13 -13.60 -4.72 15.06
C TRP A 13 -12.54 -5.58 14.36
N LEU A 14 -11.27 -5.23 14.47
CA LEU A 14 -10.14 -6.01 13.90
C LEU A 14 -10.06 -7.43 14.49
N ARG A 15 -10.52 -7.64 15.73
CA ARG A 15 -10.55 -8.94 16.42
C ARG A 15 -11.87 -9.66 16.24
N SER A 16 -12.81 -9.12 15.48
CA SER A 16 -14.19 -9.63 15.34
C SER A 16 -14.94 -9.74 16.68
N GLU A 17 -14.63 -8.86 17.63
CA GLU A 17 -15.31 -8.78 18.92
C GLU A 17 -16.65 -8.04 18.81
N GLU A 18 -17.61 -8.37 19.70
CA GLU A 18 -18.89 -7.67 19.77
C GLU A 18 -18.69 -6.16 20.05
N LYS A 19 -19.57 -5.35 19.48
CA LYS A 19 -19.55 -3.87 19.57
C LYS A 19 -18.27 -3.22 19.02
N GLY A 20 -17.46 -3.97 18.25
CA GLY A 20 -16.38 -3.40 17.45
C GLY A 20 -16.92 -2.63 16.26
N SER A 21 -16.36 -1.48 15.96
CA SER A 21 -16.68 -0.70 14.75
C SER A 21 -15.43 -0.26 14.01
N ARG A 22 -15.48 -0.33 12.68
CA ARG A 22 -14.39 0.15 11.83
C ARG A 22 -14.20 1.65 12.02
N ALA A 23 -12.96 2.09 12.30
CA ALA A 23 -12.69 3.51 12.46
C ALA A 23 -12.95 4.28 11.15
N CYS A 24 -13.93 5.16 11.17
CA CYS A 24 -14.18 6.15 10.13
C CYS A 24 -13.63 7.51 10.62
N LEU A 25 -12.44 7.85 10.15
CA LEU A 25 -11.71 9.07 10.50
C LEU A 25 -11.61 10.01 9.30
N ARG A 26 -12.49 9.83 8.32
CA ARG A 26 -12.52 10.68 7.12
C ARG A 26 -12.71 12.14 7.52
N GLY A 27 -11.83 13.02 7.01
CA GLY A 27 -11.84 14.45 7.30
C GLY A 27 -11.60 14.81 8.77
N ALA A 28 -11.22 13.85 9.61
CA ALA A 28 -11.02 14.10 11.03
C ALA A 28 -9.81 15.02 11.27
N ASN A 29 -9.98 15.99 12.18
CA ASN A 29 -8.85 16.75 12.68
C ASN A 29 -8.09 15.91 13.71
N LEU A 30 -6.94 15.37 13.29
CA LEU A 30 -6.01 14.59 14.11
C LEU A 30 -4.66 15.30 14.32
N ARG A 31 -4.65 16.63 14.13
CA ARG A 31 -3.45 17.45 14.36
C ARG A 31 -2.90 17.19 15.76
N ARG A 32 -1.61 16.90 15.82
CA ARG A 32 -0.87 16.61 17.06
C ARG A 32 -1.44 15.46 17.90
N ALA A 33 -2.34 14.65 17.34
CA ALA A 33 -2.88 13.48 18.03
C ALA A 33 -1.77 12.45 18.29
N ASP A 34 -1.83 11.78 19.43
CA ASP A 34 -0.97 10.64 19.73
C ASP A 34 -1.65 9.35 19.23
N LEU A 35 -1.13 8.82 18.12
CA LEU A 35 -1.56 7.58 17.48
C LEU A 35 -0.52 6.46 17.64
N ARG A 36 0.53 6.67 18.46
CA ARG A 36 1.55 5.65 18.70
C ARG A 36 0.91 4.38 19.27
N GLY A 37 1.31 3.24 18.73
CA GLY A 37 0.75 1.95 19.10
C GLY A 37 -0.67 1.66 18.57
N ALA A 38 -1.33 2.61 17.91
CA ALA A 38 -2.63 2.36 17.30
C ALA A 38 -2.52 1.43 16.09
N CYS A 39 -3.43 0.45 16.00
CA CYS A 39 -3.60 -0.33 14.78
C CYS A 39 -4.65 0.36 13.88
N LEU A 40 -4.21 0.94 12.79
CA LEU A 40 -5.07 1.65 11.82
C LEU A 40 -5.40 0.79 10.59
N ARG A 41 -5.11 -0.52 10.63
CA ARG A 41 -5.36 -1.43 9.49
C ARG A 41 -6.84 -1.40 9.08
N GLY A 42 -7.08 -1.05 7.82
CA GLY A 42 -8.43 -0.94 7.27
C GLY A 42 -9.23 0.27 7.74
N ALA A 43 -8.69 1.16 8.58
CA ALA A 43 -9.37 2.42 8.94
C ALA A 43 -9.61 3.29 7.69
N ASN A 44 -10.59 4.20 7.76
CA ASN A 44 -10.78 5.22 6.74
C ASN A 44 -10.18 6.55 7.24
N LEU A 45 -9.03 6.94 6.68
CA LEU A 45 -8.31 8.18 7.01
C LEU A 45 -8.35 9.22 5.87
N HIS A 46 -9.18 8.98 4.85
CA HIS A 46 -9.26 9.89 3.69
C HIS A 46 -9.50 11.33 4.14
N GLU A 47 -8.72 12.28 3.64
CA GLU A 47 -8.77 13.70 4.00
C GLU A 47 -8.53 14.02 5.50
N ALA A 48 -8.12 13.07 6.35
CA ALA A 48 -7.79 13.37 7.74
C ALA A 48 -6.57 14.29 7.85
N ASP A 49 -6.64 15.27 8.74
CA ASP A 49 -5.49 16.15 9.02
C ASP A 49 -4.58 15.50 10.08
N LEU A 50 -3.45 14.98 9.64
CA LEU A 50 -2.43 14.33 10.47
C LEU A 50 -1.25 15.26 10.81
N HIS A 51 -1.37 16.57 10.60
CA HIS A 51 -0.25 17.49 10.81
C HIS A 51 0.27 17.44 12.24
N GLY A 52 1.56 17.10 12.39
CA GLY A 52 2.20 16.97 13.70
C GLY A 52 1.71 15.80 14.56
N ALA A 53 0.91 14.88 14.01
CA ALA A 53 0.48 13.69 14.74
C ALA A 53 1.66 12.73 14.99
N TYR A 54 1.66 12.08 16.14
CA TYR A 54 2.59 10.99 16.45
C TYR A 54 2.03 9.70 15.87
N LEU A 55 2.57 9.26 14.73
CA LEU A 55 2.05 8.12 14.00
C LEU A 55 2.53 6.78 14.60
N PRO A 56 1.76 5.69 14.40
CA PRO A 56 2.22 4.36 14.74
C PRO A 56 3.40 3.94 13.86
N SER A 57 4.12 2.88 14.26
CA SER A 57 5.11 2.25 13.38
C SER A 57 4.39 1.56 12.21
N TYR A 58 4.54 2.10 11.00
CA TYR A 58 3.84 1.60 9.81
C TYR A 58 4.76 1.41 8.60
N LYS A 59 5.96 2.00 8.65
CA LYS A 59 6.89 1.98 7.52
C LYS A 59 7.43 0.57 7.31
N ILE A 60 6.95 -0.09 6.27
CA ILE A 60 7.39 -1.41 5.82
C ILE A 60 8.21 -1.33 4.54
N CYS A 61 7.99 -0.30 3.74
CA CYS A 61 8.73 -0.06 2.51
C CYS A 61 10.11 0.53 2.83
N PRO A 62 11.22 -0.10 2.40
CA PRO A 62 12.56 0.45 2.59
C PRO A 62 12.70 1.86 2.02
N GLU A 63 13.18 2.80 2.83
CA GLU A 63 13.28 4.21 2.43
C GLU A 63 14.48 4.48 1.51
N LYS A 64 15.54 3.70 1.63
CA LYS A 64 16.82 3.89 0.91
C LYS A 64 17.26 2.63 0.18
N GLY A 65 18.16 2.80 -0.77
CA GLY A 65 18.71 1.70 -1.56
C GLY A 65 17.72 1.14 -2.59
N SER A 66 18.16 0.17 -3.38
CA SER A 66 17.29 -0.69 -4.18
C SER A 66 16.94 -1.95 -3.40
N PHE A 67 15.77 -2.52 -3.64
CA PHE A 67 15.34 -3.75 -2.98
C PHE A 67 14.40 -4.57 -3.85
N ARG A 68 14.28 -5.87 -3.53
CA ARG A 68 13.36 -6.81 -4.17
C ARG A 68 12.00 -6.78 -3.47
N ALA A 69 10.97 -6.96 -4.29
CA ALA A 69 9.58 -6.97 -3.85
C ALA A 69 8.74 -7.78 -4.83
N PHE A 70 7.43 -7.88 -4.59
CA PHE A 70 6.53 -8.72 -5.37
C PHE A 70 5.32 -7.93 -5.84
N LYS A 71 4.93 -8.19 -7.07
CA LYS A 71 3.78 -7.54 -7.70
C LYS A 71 2.79 -8.58 -8.20
N ALA A 72 1.55 -8.45 -7.75
CA ALA A 72 0.42 -9.16 -8.32
C ALA A 72 0.02 -8.54 -9.66
N LEU A 73 -0.18 -9.37 -10.67
CA LEU A 73 -0.68 -9.02 -11.99
C LEU A 73 -2.07 -9.65 -12.19
N SER A 74 -2.68 -9.40 -13.34
CA SER A 74 -3.90 -10.12 -13.76
C SER A 74 -3.68 -11.64 -13.79
N GLU A 75 -4.77 -12.38 -13.72
CA GLU A 75 -4.76 -13.86 -13.83
C GLU A 75 -3.99 -14.58 -12.70
N GLY A 76 -3.89 -13.97 -11.53
CA GLY A 76 -3.25 -14.59 -10.37
C GLY A 76 -1.72 -14.64 -10.44
N LEU A 77 -1.09 -14.05 -11.46
CA LEU A 77 0.35 -14.09 -11.63
C LEU A 77 1.04 -13.14 -10.64
N VAL A 78 2.07 -13.64 -9.96
CA VAL A 78 2.96 -12.83 -9.11
C VAL A 78 4.36 -12.82 -9.70
N ILE A 79 4.91 -11.63 -9.89
CA ILE A 79 6.27 -11.41 -10.38
C ILE A 79 7.17 -10.80 -9.31
N GLU A 80 8.45 -11.12 -9.36
CA GLU A 80 9.48 -10.43 -8.59
C GLU A 80 9.90 -9.16 -9.33
N ILE A 81 9.99 -8.08 -8.58
CA ILE A 81 10.40 -6.76 -9.07
C ILE A 81 11.57 -6.22 -8.26
N GLU A 82 12.31 -5.30 -8.82
CA GLU A 82 13.23 -4.43 -8.12
C GLU A 82 12.66 -3.01 -8.07
N VAL A 83 12.61 -2.43 -6.89
CA VAL A 83 12.36 -1.00 -6.70
C VAL A 83 13.72 -0.31 -6.66
N PRO A 84 14.12 0.44 -7.69
CA PRO A 84 15.44 1.06 -7.76
C PRO A 84 15.58 2.20 -6.75
N SER A 85 16.80 2.49 -6.30
CA SER A 85 17.11 3.55 -5.31
C SER A 85 16.55 4.92 -5.70
N SER A 86 16.47 5.20 -7.00
CA SER A 86 15.95 6.45 -7.56
C SER A 86 14.42 6.51 -7.72
N ALA A 87 13.68 5.47 -7.29
CA ALA A 87 12.22 5.51 -7.29
C ALA A 87 11.70 6.22 -6.04
N LYS A 88 10.71 7.13 -6.19
CA LYS A 88 9.87 7.55 -5.07
C LYS A 88 9.08 6.34 -4.61
N ARG A 89 8.90 6.18 -3.30
CA ARG A 89 8.24 5.01 -2.72
C ARG A 89 7.59 5.33 -1.38
N THR A 90 6.50 4.67 -1.09
CA THR A 90 5.78 4.79 0.19
C THR A 90 4.91 3.56 0.44
N ASN A 91 4.37 3.46 1.64
CA ASN A 91 3.24 2.60 1.98
C ASN A 91 2.23 3.36 2.83
N SER A 92 1.01 2.85 2.92
CA SER A 92 -0.04 3.48 3.70
C SER A 92 0.01 3.11 5.19
N LEU A 93 -0.67 3.92 6.02
CA LEU A 93 -0.94 3.63 7.44
C LEU A 93 -1.94 2.49 7.63
N ILE A 94 -2.79 2.24 6.61
CA ILE A 94 -4.01 1.44 6.75
C ILE A 94 -3.91 0.07 6.10
N GLY A 95 -2.77 -0.25 5.45
CA GLY A 95 -2.59 -1.52 4.76
C GLY A 95 -1.14 -1.92 4.58
N ARG A 96 -0.95 -3.02 3.86
CA ARG A 96 0.36 -3.61 3.59
C ARG A 96 0.85 -3.36 2.16
N LYS A 97 0.04 -2.71 1.34
CA LYS A 97 0.37 -2.39 -0.04
C LYS A 97 1.30 -1.19 -0.10
N CYS A 98 2.43 -1.37 -0.78
CA CYS A 98 3.38 -0.31 -1.07
C CYS A 98 3.17 0.27 -2.47
N ARG A 99 3.72 1.45 -2.72
CA ARG A 99 3.69 2.13 -4.02
C ARG A 99 5.08 2.62 -4.40
N ALA A 100 5.38 2.57 -5.71
CA ALA A 100 6.59 3.18 -6.27
C ALA A 100 6.29 3.94 -7.55
N SER A 101 7.12 4.95 -7.84
CA SER A 101 7.04 5.72 -9.08
C SER A 101 7.59 4.96 -10.28
N LYS A 102 8.47 3.96 -10.04
CA LYS A 102 9.02 3.07 -11.06
C LYS A 102 9.54 1.78 -10.45
N ILE A 103 9.54 0.72 -11.26
CA ILE A 103 10.08 -0.60 -10.92
C ILE A 103 10.81 -1.21 -12.13
N LYS A 104 11.63 -2.23 -11.87
CA LYS A 104 12.18 -3.14 -12.88
C LYS A 104 11.63 -4.54 -12.64
N CYS A 105 11.07 -5.18 -13.67
CA CYS A 105 10.59 -6.56 -13.58
C CYS A 105 11.78 -7.52 -13.64
N ILE A 106 11.95 -8.33 -12.63
CA ILE A 106 13.05 -9.32 -12.53
C ILE A 106 12.61 -10.66 -13.08
N THR A 107 11.42 -11.08 -12.69
CA THR A 107 10.76 -12.26 -13.27
C THR A 107 9.52 -11.82 -14.04
N GLY A 108 8.82 -12.78 -14.64
CA GLY A 108 7.57 -12.54 -15.36
C GLY A 108 7.58 -13.16 -16.75
N PRO A 109 6.50 -12.97 -17.50
CA PRO A 109 6.37 -13.51 -18.84
C PRO A 109 7.42 -12.94 -19.81
N SER A 110 7.57 -13.55 -20.96
CA SER A 110 8.37 -13.01 -22.06
C SER A 110 7.73 -11.73 -22.64
N LYS A 111 8.50 -10.93 -23.35
CA LYS A 111 7.99 -9.72 -24.00
C LYS A 111 6.85 -10.00 -24.99
N LYS A 112 6.82 -11.21 -25.59
CA LYS A 112 5.73 -11.64 -26.49
C LYS A 112 4.43 -11.93 -25.73
N ASN A 113 4.54 -12.51 -24.52
CA ASN A 113 3.42 -12.90 -23.66
C ASN A 113 3.24 -11.95 -22.48
N LYS A 114 3.48 -10.66 -22.70
CA LYS A 114 3.40 -9.61 -21.67
C LYS A 114 2.02 -9.58 -21.00
N CYS A 115 1.99 -9.46 -19.67
CA CYS A 115 0.76 -9.35 -18.90
C CYS A 115 0.43 -7.90 -18.56
N LEU A 116 -0.86 -7.61 -18.43
CA LEU A 116 -1.37 -6.35 -17.91
C LEU A 116 -1.26 -6.32 -16.39
N GLY A 117 -1.14 -5.13 -15.83
CA GLY A 117 -1.37 -4.92 -14.40
C GLY A 117 -2.84 -5.14 -14.04
N TRP A 118 -3.13 -5.30 -12.75
CA TRP A 118 -4.48 -5.51 -12.22
C TRP A 118 -5.50 -4.44 -12.67
N LEU A 119 -5.04 -3.22 -12.94
CA LEU A 119 -5.87 -2.14 -13.52
C LEU A 119 -5.41 -1.88 -14.96
N PRO A 120 -6.16 -2.34 -15.98
CA PRO A 120 -5.75 -2.24 -17.38
C PRO A 120 -5.85 -0.83 -17.98
N LYS A 121 -6.16 0.20 -17.20
CA LYS A 121 -6.50 1.55 -17.69
C LYS A 121 -5.43 2.26 -18.51
N ALA A 122 -4.16 1.82 -18.50
CA ALA A 122 -3.08 2.55 -19.16
C ALA A 122 -2.26 1.72 -20.17
N GLY A 123 -2.68 0.51 -20.53
CA GLY A 123 -1.88 -0.34 -21.41
C GLY A 123 -0.47 -0.63 -20.87
N VAL A 124 -0.29 -0.60 -19.57
CA VAL A 124 1.00 -0.88 -18.92
C VAL A 124 1.23 -2.37 -18.86
N TYR A 125 2.26 -2.82 -19.55
CA TYR A 125 2.61 -4.22 -19.65
C TYR A 125 3.82 -4.57 -18.79
N TYR A 126 3.75 -5.74 -18.16
CA TYR A 126 4.81 -6.29 -17.32
C TYR A 126 5.39 -7.52 -18.00
N TYR A 127 6.72 -7.53 -18.16
CA TYR A 127 7.48 -8.66 -18.68
C TYR A 127 8.90 -8.63 -18.14
N LYS A 128 9.59 -9.78 -18.12
CA LYS A 128 10.97 -9.88 -17.61
C LYS A 128 11.89 -8.84 -18.27
N GLY A 129 12.57 -8.07 -17.45
CA GLY A 129 13.50 -7.00 -17.86
C GLY A 129 12.84 -5.64 -18.12
N ALA A 130 11.50 -5.54 -18.11
CA ALA A 130 10.82 -4.25 -18.31
C ALA A 130 11.11 -3.28 -17.17
N ILE A 131 11.34 -2.01 -17.52
CA ILE A 131 11.30 -0.88 -16.59
C ILE A 131 9.94 -0.22 -16.76
N VAL A 132 9.12 -0.29 -15.73
CA VAL A 132 7.78 0.28 -15.70
C VAL A 132 7.81 1.55 -14.86
N LYS A 133 7.21 2.62 -15.39
CA LYS A 133 7.01 3.90 -14.68
C LYS A 133 5.52 4.12 -14.47
N ALA A 134 5.17 4.66 -13.31
CA ALA A 134 3.81 5.11 -13.06
C ALA A 134 3.52 6.37 -13.88
N ASP A 135 2.28 6.57 -14.25
CA ASP A 135 1.77 7.80 -14.87
C ASP A 135 1.94 9.00 -13.93
N SER A 136 1.63 8.78 -12.66
CA SER A 136 1.83 9.73 -11.57
C SER A 136 2.16 8.97 -10.28
N PHE A 137 2.61 9.68 -9.24
CA PHE A 137 2.93 9.10 -7.95
C PHE A 137 2.35 9.96 -6.83
N ASP A 138 1.55 9.31 -5.99
CA ASP A 138 0.95 9.89 -4.80
C ASP A 138 1.59 9.26 -3.57
N ASP A 139 2.09 10.08 -2.63
CA ASP A 139 2.73 9.66 -1.38
C ASP A 139 1.79 9.75 -0.16
N ASP A 140 0.50 10.02 -0.39
CA ASP A 140 -0.49 10.12 0.69
C ASP A 140 -0.61 8.80 1.48
N ILE A 141 -0.07 8.80 2.69
CA ILE A 141 -0.06 7.63 3.58
C ILE A 141 -1.45 7.27 4.13
N ARG A 142 -2.45 8.14 3.99
CA ARG A 142 -3.83 7.95 4.48
C ARG A 142 -4.66 7.02 3.59
N VAL A 143 -4.21 6.81 2.34
CA VAL A 143 -4.89 5.99 1.35
C VAL A 143 -3.99 4.87 0.83
N GLU A 144 -4.58 3.71 0.53
CA GLU A 144 -3.81 2.56 0.06
C GLU A 144 -3.77 2.46 -1.49
N CYS A 145 -4.88 2.75 -2.15
CA CYS A 145 -5.02 2.56 -3.60
C CYS A 145 -5.16 3.90 -4.32
N VAL A 146 -4.04 4.56 -4.57
CA VAL A 146 -3.92 5.80 -5.34
C VAL A 146 -2.81 5.66 -6.38
N HIS A 147 -2.40 6.75 -7.04
CA HIS A 147 -1.40 6.74 -8.10
C HIS A 147 -0.04 6.15 -7.68
N GLY A 148 0.52 5.35 -8.57
CA GLY A 148 1.78 4.63 -8.37
C GLY A 148 1.69 3.16 -8.78
N ILE A 149 2.82 2.50 -8.83
CA ILE A 149 2.89 1.06 -9.07
C ILE A 149 2.80 0.35 -7.73
N HIS A 150 1.67 -0.34 -7.50
CA HIS A 150 1.44 -1.09 -6.27
C HIS A 150 2.24 -2.40 -6.25
N PHE A 151 2.80 -2.71 -5.08
CA PHE A 151 3.57 -3.93 -4.82
C PHE A 151 3.49 -4.33 -3.34
N PHE A 152 4.02 -5.51 -3.02
CA PHE A 152 4.10 -6.06 -1.67
C PHE A 152 5.56 -6.41 -1.33
N ILE A 153 5.89 -6.37 -0.06
CA ILE A 153 7.24 -6.70 0.42
C ILE A 153 7.48 -8.21 0.38
N THR A 154 6.44 -9.00 0.65
CA THR A 154 6.54 -10.47 0.61
C THR A 154 5.75 -11.07 -0.55
N ARG A 155 6.15 -12.27 -0.96
CA ARG A 155 5.47 -13.01 -2.02
C ARG A 155 4.07 -13.45 -1.58
N GLU A 156 3.95 -13.90 -0.33
CA GLU A 156 2.69 -14.39 0.24
C GLU A 156 1.62 -13.29 0.24
N GLU A 157 2.00 -12.04 0.57
CA GLU A 157 1.08 -10.89 0.51
C GLU A 157 0.61 -10.63 -0.94
N ALA A 158 1.51 -10.75 -1.91
CA ALA A 158 1.18 -10.56 -3.32
C ALA A 158 0.28 -11.69 -3.85
N GLU A 159 0.55 -12.95 -3.47
CA GLU A 159 -0.25 -14.12 -3.83
C GLU A 159 -1.64 -14.06 -3.22
N TRP A 160 -1.74 -13.71 -1.94
CA TRP A 160 -3.04 -13.51 -1.29
C TRP A 160 -3.88 -12.43 -1.99
N TRP A 161 -3.24 -11.36 -2.43
CA TRP A 161 -3.91 -10.31 -3.19
C TRP A 161 -4.32 -10.76 -4.59
N ALA A 162 -3.48 -11.53 -5.28
CA ALA A 162 -3.71 -12.01 -6.64
C ALA A 162 -4.89 -13.00 -6.74
N ASN A 163 -5.22 -13.69 -5.64
CA ASN A 163 -6.27 -14.71 -5.56
C ASN A 163 -7.60 -14.18 -4.99
N ARG A 164 -7.78 -12.88 -4.91
CA ARG A 164 -9.03 -12.20 -4.51
C ARG A 164 -9.87 -11.83 -5.73
#